data_40bc55c47c1b06f3427d7f5de350f4ee
#
_entry.id   40bc55c47c1b06f3427d7f5de350f4ee
#
_cell.length_a   1.000
_cell.length_b   1.000
_cell.length_c   1.000
_cell.angle_alpha   90.00
_cell.angle_beta   90.00
_cell.angle_gamma   90.00
#
_symmetry.space_group_name_H-M   'P 1'
#
loop_
_entity.id
_entity.type
_entity.pdbx_description
1 polymer ?
#
loop_
_entity_poly.entity_id
_entity_poly.type
_entity_poly.pdbx_seq_one_letter_code
_entity_poly.pdbx_strand_id
1 'polypeptide(L)'
;RQNIAKAYLRSPQLLGSLKVIRRATVTRVVTENGRATGVEYLQGGKQHKCTAGQVILCGGAVNTPHLLMLSGIGDASGLKSHGIPVISHSPGVGQNLMDHLEIYVQYACNRPVSLYPKTRWFNMPAVGLQWLLTRKGAGATNHFEAGAFLRSSASVPYPDLQFHFLPIAMDYDGKDQYEGHGFQVHVGPMKPTSRG
;
A
#
# COMPACT_ATOMS: atom_id res chain seq x y z
N ARG A 1 -0.38 -5.54 -16.97
CA ARG A 1 0.02 -5.02 -15.66
C ARG A 1 1.26 -5.74 -15.16
N GLN A 2 2.20 -5.00 -14.61
CA GLN A 2 3.41 -5.50 -13.98
C GLN A 2 3.32 -5.23 -12.48
N ASN A 3 3.48 -6.24 -11.66
CA ASN A 3 3.58 -6.11 -10.21
C ASN A 3 4.99 -6.45 -9.74
N ILE A 4 5.31 -6.14 -8.50
CA ILE A 4 6.63 -6.37 -7.89
C ILE A 4 7.08 -7.82 -8.01
N ALA A 5 6.19 -8.78 -7.76
CA ALA A 5 6.52 -10.20 -7.87
C ALA A 5 6.94 -10.58 -9.30
N LYS A 6 6.22 -10.06 -10.32
CA LYS A 6 6.56 -10.31 -11.72
C LYS A 6 7.84 -9.58 -12.15
N ALA A 7 8.03 -8.35 -11.67
CA ALA A 7 9.16 -7.52 -12.05
C ALA A 7 10.49 -8.00 -11.44
N TYR A 8 10.45 -8.44 -10.18
CA TYR A 8 11.66 -8.75 -9.43
C TYR A 8 11.79 -10.23 -9.04
N LEU A 9 10.76 -10.86 -8.46
CA LEU A 9 10.91 -12.23 -7.95
C LEU A 9 10.99 -13.30 -9.03
N ARG A 10 10.60 -12.98 -10.27
CA ARG A 10 10.71 -13.89 -11.43
C ARG A 10 11.93 -13.60 -12.31
N SER A 11 12.85 -12.75 -11.84
CA SER A 11 14.09 -12.50 -12.57
C SER A 11 14.92 -13.77 -12.65
N PRO A 12 15.43 -14.15 -13.83
CA PRO A 12 16.30 -15.32 -13.99
C PRO A 12 17.53 -15.28 -13.09
N GLN A 13 18.05 -14.09 -12.77
CA GLN A 13 19.22 -13.89 -11.89
C GLN A 13 18.95 -14.31 -10.45
N LEU A 14 17.69 -14.30 -10.01
CA LEU A 14 17.28 -14.69 -8.65
C LEU A 14 16.81 -16.16 -8.56
N LEU A 15 16.57 -16.81 -9.69
CA LEU A 15 16.15 -18.22 -9.71
C LEU A 15 17.32 -19.09 -9.21
N GLY A 16 17.09 -19.79 -8.11
CA GLY A 16 18.08 -20.65 -7.46
C GLY A 16 18.74 -20.05 -6.20
N SER A 17 18.78 -18.72 -6.04
CA SER A 17 19.29 -18.06 -4.83
C SER A 17 18.19 -17.53 -3.91
N LEU A 18 16.95 -17.37 -4.41
CA LEU A 18 15.83 -16.82 -3.68
C LEU A 18 14.92 -17.94 -3.13
N LYS A 19 14.77 -17.99 -1.80
CA LYS A 19 13.77 -18.84 -1.14
C LYS A 19 12.60 -17.96 -0.67
N VAL A 20 11.41 -18.21 -1.20
CA VAL A 20 10.18 -17.51 -0.81
C VAL A 20 9.36 -18.40 0.11
N ILE A 21 9.18 -17.99 1.36
CA ILE A 21 8.32 -18.67 2.35
C ILE A 21 6.99 -17.93 2.38
N ARG A 22 5.92 -18.61 1.97
CA ARG A 22 4.57 -18.05 1.90
C ARG A 22 3.69 -18.55 3.05
N ARG A 23 2.62 -17.82 3.36
CA ARG A 23 1.69 -18.14 4.47
C ARG A 23 2.45 -18.30 5.79
N ALA A 24 3.40 -17.41 5.98
CA ALA A 24 4.23 -17.32 7.18
C ALA A 24 4.03 -15.96 7.82
N THR A 25 3.73 -15.93 9.11
CA THR A 25 3.59 -14.70 9.90
C THR A 25 4.84 -14.56 10.76
N VAL A 26 5.65 -13.54 10.48
CA VAL A 26 6.80 -13.21 11.32
C VAL A 26 6.29 -12.67 12.66
N THR A 27 6.76 -13.26 13.75
CA THR A 27 6.32 -12.92 15.11
C THR A 27 7.36 -12.11 15.88
N ARG A 28 8.64 -12.26 15.52
CA ARG A 28 9.72 -11.55 16.21
C ARG A 28 10.98 -11.47 15.35
N VAL A 29 11.72 -10.37 15.46
CA VAL A 29 13.13 -10.27 15.05
C VAL A 29 13.98 -10.81 16.19
N VAL A 30 14.85 -11.74 15.89
CA VAL A 30 15.80 -12.31 16.87
C VAL A 30 17.01 -11.40 16.94
N THR A 31 17.40 -11.03 18.16
CA THR A 31 18.58 -10.18 18.41
C THR A 31 19.52 -10.86 19.38
N GLU A 32 20.81 -10.79 19.12
CA GLU A 32 21.88 -11.28 19.97
C GLU A 32 22.98 -10.19 20.04
N ASN A 33 23.37 -9.80 21.23
CA ASN A 33 24.36 -8.75 21.46
C ASN A 33 24.09 -7.44 20.71
N GLY A 34 22.80 -7.00 20.69
CA GLY A 34 22.37 -5.78 20.00
C GLY A 34 22.32 -5.85 18.49
N ARG A 35 22.50 -7.04 17.89
CA ARG A 35 22.45 -7.25 16.45
C ARG A 35 21.31 -8.20 16.07
N ALA A 36 20.59 -7.89 14.98
CA ALA A 36 19.60 -8.81 14.42
C ALA A 36 20.31 -10.02 13.80
N THR A 37 19.91 -11.23 14.21
CA THR A 37 20.49 -12.51 13.76
C THR A 37 19.49 -13.38 13.02
N GLY A 38 18.24 -12.95 12.88
CA GLY A 38 17.21 -13.69 12.18
C GLY A 38 15.81 -13.27 12.56
N VAL A 39 14.85 -14.14 12.23
CA VAL A 39 13.43 -13.97 12.56
C VAL A 39 12.81 -15.26 13.07
N GLU A 40 11.79 -15.12 13.91
CA GLU A 40 10.85 -16.20 14.24
C GLU A 40 9.55 -15.97 13.49
N TYR A 41 8.95 -17.05 13.01
CA TYR A 41 7.70 -17.00 12.27
C TYR A 41 6.83 -18.22 12.51
N LEU A 42 5.52 -18.06 12.36
CA LEU A 42 4.53 -19.12 12.37
C LEU A 42 4.17 -19.53 10.94
N GLN A 43 4.17 -20.82 10.66
CA GLN A 43 3.71 -21.39 9.41
C GLN A 43 2.97 -22.70 9.70
N GLY A 44 1.73 -22.83 9.22
CA GLY A 44 0.92 -24.03 9.48
C GLY A 44 0.71 -24.33 10.98
N GLY A 45 0.60 -23.31 11.81
CA GLY A 45 0.45 -23.43 13.28
C GLY A 45 1.74 -23.81 14.03
N LYS A 46 2.86 -23.97 13.34
CA LYS A 46 4.15 -24.31 13.95
C LYS A 46 5.09 -23.12 13.94
N GLN A 47 5.90 -23.00 15.01
CA GLN A 47 6.94 -22.00 15.12
C GLN A 47 8.21 -22.46 14.40
N HIS A 48 8.82 -21.53 13.68
CA HIS A 48 10.07 -21.72 12.96
C HIS A 48 11.01 -20.56 13.24
N LYS A 49 12.31 -20.81 13.08
CA LYS A 49 13.37 -19.78 13.15
C LYS A 49 14.14 -19.79 11.83
N CYS A 50 14.48 -18.62 11.34
CA CYS A 50 15.38 -18.42 10.20
C CYS A 50 16.52 -17.51 10.64
N THR A 51 17.76 -17.97 10.49
CA THR A 51 18.95 -17.16 10.79
C THR A 51 19.37 -16.37 9.56
N ALA A 52 19.89 -15.15 9.75
CA ALA A 52 20.32 -14.28 8.68
C ALA A 52 21.41 -13.30 9.19
N GLY A 53 22.34 -12.93 8.33
CA GLY A 53 23.31 -11.87 8.61
C GLY A 53 22.71 -10.47 8.56
N GLN A 54 21.56 -10.30 7.89
CA GLN A 54 20.81 -9.06 7.82
C GLN A 54 19.32 -9.35 7.76
N VAL A 55 18.51 -8.52 8.42
CA VAL A 55 17.04 -8.58 8.40
C VAL A 55 16.51 -7.27 7.86
N ILE A 56 15.67 -7.33 6.82
CA ILE A 56 15.03 -6.17 6.20
C ILE A 56 13.52 -6.28 6.43
N LEU A 57 12.95 -5.28 7.13
CA LEU A 57 11.53 -5.24 7.44
C LEU A 57 10.77 -4.40 6.40
N CYS A 58 9.84 -5.03 5.70
CA CYS A 58 9.01 -4.42 4.67
C CYS A 58 7.51 -4.62 4.97
N GLY A 59 7.12 -4.54 6.24
CA GLY A 59 5.73 -4.76 6.69
C GLY A 59 4.80 -3.54 6.51
N GLY A 60 5.32 -2.41 6.00
CA GLY A 60 4.58 -1.16 5.85
C GLY A 60 4.52 -0.33 7.14
N ALA A 61 3.79 0.79 7.08
CA ALA A 61 3.78 1.81 8.13
C ALA A 61 3.18 1.33 9.47
N VAL A 62 2.33 0.33 9.43
CA VAL A 62 1.69 -0.26 10.63
C VAL A 62 2.44 -1.50 11.12
N ASN A 63 2.67 -2.47 10.25
CA ASN A 63 3.20 -3.76 10.70
C ASN A 63 4.71 -3.74 10.98
N THR A 64 5.49 -2.87 10.34
CA THR A 64 6.94 -2.75 10.65
C THR A 64 7.17 -2.27 12.08
N PRO A 65 6.61 -1.13 12.54
CA PRO A 65 6.75 -0.72 13.94
C PRO A 65 6.10 -1.70 14.91
N HIS A 66 4.97 -2.31 14.56
CA HIS A 66 4.35 -3.35 15.39
C HIS A 66 5.30 -4.53 15.62
N LEU A 67 5.95 -5.05 14.56
CA LEU A 67 6.92 -6.13 14.67
C LEU A 67 8.16 -5.72 15.48
N LEU A 68 8.64 -4.48 15.33
CA LEU A 68 9.74 -3.96 16.14
C LEU A 68 9.36 -3.93 17.61
N MET A 69 8.18 -3.42 17.97
CA MET A 69 7.70 -3.40 19.35
C MET A 69 7.56 -4.83 19.93
N LEU A 70 6.98 -5.77 19.20
CA LEU A 70 6.92 -7.18 19.59
C LEU A 70 8.31 -7.81 19.77
N SER A 71 9.32 -7.25 19.12
CA SER A 71 10.72 -7.68 19.24
C SER A 71 11.49 -6.95 20.33
N GLY A 72 10.84 -6.12 21.16
CA GLY A 72 11.47 -5.38 22.25
C GLY A 72 12.16 -4.09 21.83
N ILE A 73 11.85 -3.54 20.64
CA ILE A 73 12.41 -2.30 20.10
C ILE A 73 11.29 -1.26 20.02
N GLY A 74 11.31 -0.26 20.91
CA GLY A 74 10.24 0.74 21.00
C GLY A 74 10.36 1.58 22.26
N ASP A 75 9.28 2.28 22.64
CA ASP A 75 9.25 2.99 23.92
C ASP A 75 9.32 2.00 25.10
N ALA A 76 10.30 2.19 25.96
CA ALA A 76 10.57 1.27 27.07
C ALA A 76 9.41 1.17 28.07
N SER A 77 8.68 2.26 28.31
CA SER A 77 7.57 2.25 29.25
C SER A 77 6.37 1.49 28.67
N GLY A 78 6.05 1.73 27.41
CA GLY A 78 5.01 1.01 26.67
C GLY A 78 5.32 -0.49 26.55
N LEU A 79 6.55 -0.86 26.22
CA LEU A 79 6.95 -2.28 26.13
C LEU A 79 6.81 -3.00 27.47
N LYS A 80 7.29 -2.38 28.56
CA LYS A 80 7.18 -2.95 29.91
C LYS A 80 5.74 -3.13 30.36
N SER A 81 4.83 -2.18 30.05
CA SER A 81 3.41 -2.30 30.41
C SER A 81 2.71 -3.48 29.74
N HIS A 82 3.25 -3.96 28.61
CA HIS A 82 2.79 -5.16 27.90
C HIS A 82 3.61 -6.43 28.21
N GLY A 83 4.52 -6.37 29.20
CA GLY A 83 5.37 -7.51 29.56
C GLY A 83 6.43 -7.87 28.50
N ILE A 84 6.74 -6.96 27.57
CA ILE A 84 7.72 -7.19 26.52
C ILE A 84 9.11 -6.75 27.04
N PRO A 85 10.12 -7.64 27.03
CA PRO A 85 11.48 -7.28 27.40
C PRO A 85 12.04 -6.20 26.48
N VAL A 86 12.63 -5.16 27.06
CA VAL A 86 13.22 -4.05 26.29
C VAL A 86 14.60 -4.43 25.79
N ILE A 87 14.75 -4.52 24.48
CA ILE A 87 16.04 -4.74 23.79
C ILE A 87 16.67 -3.40 23.45
N SER A 88 15.86 -2.45 22.93
CA SER A 88 16.31 -1.09 22.60
C SER A 88 15.21 -0.08 22.86
N HIS A 89 15.54 0.95 23.65
CA HIS A 89 14.64 2.08 23.84
C HIS A 89 14.69 2.97 22.59
N SER A 90 13.60 2.95 21.82
CA SER A 90 13.45 3.70 20.57
C SER A 90 12.06 4.35 20.54
N PRO A 91 11.86 5.49 21.22
CA PRO A 91 10.52 6.07 21.46
C PRO A 91 9.80 6.53 20.20
N GLY A 92 10.52 6.71 19.08
CA GLY A 92 9.91 7.04 17.78
C GLY A 92 9.26 5.86 17.05
N VAL A 93 9.48 4.64 17.50
CA VAL A 93 8.86 3.45 16.88
C VAL A 93 7.37 3.42 17.20
N GLY A 94 6.55 3.39 16.16
CA GLY A 94 5.10 3.44 16.27
C GLY A 94 4.53 4.85 16.46
N GLN A 95 5.34 5.88 16.31
CA GLN A 95 4.96 7.29 16.42
C GLN A 95 5.17 8.01 15.09
N ASN A 96 4.61 9.22 14.99
CA ASN A 96 4.77 10.11 13.86
C ASN A 96 4.23 9.55 12.52
N LEU A 97 3.19 8.74 12.57
CA LEU A 97 2.50 8.30 11.37
C LEU A 97 2.01 9.52 10.58
N MET A 98 2.37 9.56 9.30
CA MET A 98 1.83 10.53 8.33
C MET A 98 0.86 9.81 7.41
N ASP A 99 -0.29 10.43 7.16
CA ASP A 99 -1.24 9.94 6.17
C ASP A 99 -1.64 11.07 5.22
N HIS A 100 -1.98 10.70 3.98
CA HIS A 100 -2.44 11.66 2.99
C HIS A 100 -3.89 12.03 3.27
N LEU A 101 -4.13 13.35 3.43
CA LEU A 101 -5.47 13.88 3.31
C LEU A 101 -5.83 13.92 1.82
N GLU A 102 -6.96 13.37 1.44
CA GLU A 102 -7.46 13.41 0.08
C GLU A 102 -8.90 13.91 0.10
N ILE A 103 -9.21 14.81 -0.81
CA ILE A 103 -10.59 15.19 -1.15
C ILE A 103 -10.85 14.83 -2.60
N TYR A 104 -12.10 14.55 -2.93
CA TYR A 104 -12.50 14.34 -4.31
C TYR A 104 -13.73 15.17 -4.64
N VAL A 105 -13.72 15.70 -5.86
CA VAL A 105 -14.81 16.51 -6.42
C VAL A 105 -15.38 15.73 -7.58
N GLN A 106 -16.69 15.55 -7.55
CA GLN A 106 -17.43 14.77 -8.54
C GLN A 106 -18.29 15.69 -9.40
N TYR A 107 -18.37 15.35 -10.68
CA TYR A 107 -19.22 16.05 -11.65
C TYR A 107 -20.02 15.06 -12.48
N ALA A 108 -21.30 15.35 -12.70
CA ALA A 108 -22.09 14.67 -13.69
C ALA A 108 -21.69 15.14 -15.10
N CYS A 109 -21.63 14.20 -16.05
CA CYS A 109 -21.38 14.50 -17.45
C CYS A 109 -22.70 14.60 -18.23
N ASN A 110 -22.83 15.63 -19.02
CA ASN A 110 -23.96 15.77 -19.96
C ASN A 110 -23.77 14.97 -21.27
N ARG A 111 -22.64 14.27 -21.41
CA ARG A 111 -22.33 13.39 -22.55
C ARG A 111 -21.97 11.98 -22.07
N PRO A 112 -22.26 10.93 -22.84
CA PRO A 112 -22.00 9.54 -22.45
C PRO A 112 -20.51 9.12 -22.65
N VAL A 113 -19.58 9.82 -21.99
CA VAL A 113 -18.12 9.68 -22.19
C VAL A 113 -17.41 8.95 -21.04
N SER A 114 -18.10 8.68 -19.93
CA SER A 114 -17.47 8.04 -18.77
C SER A 114 -17.42 6.51 -18.86
N LEU A 115 -16.75 5.89 -17.90
CA LEU A 115 -16.68 4.43 -17.78
C LEU A 115 -17.95 3.79 -17.21
N TYR A 116 -18.93 4.57 -16.78
CA TYR A 116 -20.15 4.09 -16.13
C TYR A 116 -20.79 2.87 -16.80
N PRO A 117 -21.02 2.83 -18.14
CA PRO A 117 -21.63 1.65 -18.76
C PRO A 117 -20.77 0.37 -18.61
N LYS A 118 -19.45 0.53 -18.56
CA LYS A 118 -18.52 -0.62 -18.47
C LYS A 118 -18.41 -1.21 -17.07
N THR A 119 -18.85 -0.47 -16.04
CA THR A 119 -18.87 -0.94 -14.65
C THR A 119 -20.19 -1.58 -14.24
N ARG A 120 -21.24 -1.50 -15.09
CA ARG A 120 -22.50 -2.18 -14.83
C ARG A 120 -22.29 -3.70 -14.83
N TRP A 121 -22.87 -4.39 -13.84
CA TRP A 121 -22.65 -5.82 -13.62
C TRP A 121 -22.89 -6.68 -14.87
N PHE A 122 -23.91 -6.35 -15.68
CA PHE A 122 -24.26 -7.07 -16.90
C PHE A 122 -23.25 -6.85 -18.05
N ASN A 123 -22.44 -5.79 -18.01
CA ASN A 123 -21.38 -5.52 -18.99
C ASN A 123 -20.01 -6.06 -18.54
N MET A 124 -19.82 -6.37 -17.27
CA MET A 124 -18.55 -6.88 -16.75
C MET A 124 -18.06 -8.16 -17.41
N PRO A 125 -18.93 -9.15 -17.77
CA PRO A 125 -18.48 -10.34 -18.50
C PRO A 125 -17.86 -9.99 -19.87
N ALA A 126 -18.43 -9.05 -20.60
CA ALA A 126 -17.89 -8.61 -21.89
C ALA A 126 -16.54 -7.89 -21.72
N VAL A 127 -16.42 -7.04 -20.72
CA VAL A 127 -15.15 -6.38 -20.37
C VAL A 127 -14.08 -7.42 -19.98
N GLY A 128 -14.45 -8.41 -19.19
CA GLY A 128 -13.57 -9.51 -18.81
C GLY A 128 -13.12 -10.36 -20.00
N LEU A 129 -14.04 -10.72 -20.87
CA LEU A 129 -13.76 -11.49 -22.08
C LEU A 129 -12.85 -10.70 -23.04
N GLN A 130 -13.14 -9.43 -23.26
CA GLN A 130 -12.27 -8.57 -24.06
C GLN A 130 -10.85 -8.56 -23.51
N TRP A 131 -10.70 -8.41 -22.19
CA TRP A 131 -9.37 -8.42 -21.58
C TRP A 131 -8.67 -9.77 -21.69
N LEU A 132 -9.38 -10.89 -21.52
CA LEU A 132 -8.82 -12.23 -21.64
C LEU A 132 -8.26 -12.48 -23.05
N LEU A 133 -9.01 -12.09 -24.08
CA LEU A 133 -8.65 -12.34 -25.48
C LEU A 133 -7.61 -11.35 -26.01
N THR A 134 -7.73 -10.08 -25.65
CA THR A 134 -6.95 -9.02 -26.31
C THR A 134 -5.94 -8.34 -25.40
N ARG A 135 -6.05 -8.51 -24.07
CA ARG A 135 -5.29 -7.76 -23.04
C ARG A 135 -5.48 -6.25 -23.13
N LYS A 136 -6.58 -5.79 -23.73
CA LYS A 136 -6.92 -4.38 -23.96
C LYS A 136 -8.29 -4.05 -23.34
N GLY A 137 -8.71 -2.78 -23.49
CA GLY A 137 -10.01 -2.27 -23.03
C GLY A 137 -10.03 -1.90 -21.56
N ALA A 138 -11.23 -1.68 -21.01
CA ALA A 138 -11.42 -1.20 -19.64
C ALA A 138 -10.79 -2.11 -18.58
N GLY A 139 -10.75 -3.43 -18.78
CA GLY A 139 -10.08 -4.37 -17.88
C GLY A 139 -8.56 -4.27 -17.85
N ALA A 140 -7.93 -3.52 -18.75
CA ALA A 140 -6.48 -3.40 -18.86
C ALA A 140 -5.91 -2.14 -18.17
N THR A 141 -6.73 -1.15 -17.88
CA THR A 141 -6.34 0.09 -17.22
C THR A 141 -6.56 0.05 -15.72
N ASN A 142 -5.93 0.93 -14.97
CA ASN A 142 -6.19 1.18 -13.56
C ASN A 142 -7.21 2.31 -13.33
N HIS A 143 -7.75 2.86 -14.42
CA HIS A 143 -8.75 3.92 -14.48
C HIS A 143 -8.28 5.32 -14.05
N PHE A 144 -7.07 5.50 -13.60
CA PHE A 144 -6.45 6.80 -13.40
C PHE A 144 -5.85 7.27 -14.73
N GLU A 145 -6.69 7.91 -15.56
CA GLU A 145 -6.36 8.21 -16.96
C GLU A 145 -5.48 9.45 -17.11
N ALA A 146 -5.54 10.37 -16.13
CA ALA A 146 -4.72 11.57 -16.11
C ALA A 146 -4.36 11.97 -14.67
N GLY A 147 -3.30 12.75 -14.54
CA GLY A 147 -2.89 13.31 -13.27
C GLY A 147 -2.19 14.65 -13.50
N ALA A 148 -2.10 15.43 -12.43
CA ALA A 148 -1.38 16.69 -12.43
C ALA A 148 -0.64 16.91 -11.11
N PHE A 149 0.42 17.69 -11.17
CA PHE A 149 1.14 18.18 -10.00
C PHE A 149 1.14 19.70 -10.05
N LEU A 150 0.56 20.33 -9.05
CA LEU A 150 0.42 21.78 -8.99
C LEU A 150 1.00 22.33 -7.69
N ARG A 151 1.34 23.60 -7.67
CA ARG A 151 1.70 24.32 -6.45
C ARG A 151 0.45 24.91 -5.82
N SER A 152 0.28 24.72 -4.51
CA SER A 152 -0.83 25.30 -3.74
C SER A 152 -0.79 26.83 -3.72
N SER A 153 0.40 27.41 -3.84
CA SER A 153 0.60 28.85 -3.95
C SER A 153 1.87 29.20 -4.72
N ALA A 154 2.01 30.45 -5.14
CA ALA A 154 3.20 30.94 -5.83
C ALA A 154 4.46 30.90 -4.96
N SER A 155 4.32 30.91 -3.64
CA SER A 155 5.43 30.89 -2.69
C SER A 155 6.04 29.50 -2.49
N VAL A 156 5.36 28.43 -2.91
CA VAL A 156 5.87 27.07 -2.78
C VAL A 156 6.87 26.80 -3.92
N PRO A 157 8.11 26.36 -3.61
CA PRO A 157 9.16 26.21 -4.62
C PRO A 157 8.97 25.03 -5.57
N TYR A 158 8.14 24.04 -5.21
CA TYR A 158 7.85 22.83 -6.00
C TYR A 158 6.36 22.48 -5.93
N PRO A 159 5.84 21.65 -6.85
CA PRO A 159 4.47 21.15 -6.75
C PRO A 159 4.28 20.36 -5.45
N ASP A 160 3.26 20.72 -4.69
CA ASP A 160 2.92 20.13 -3.38
C ASP A 160 1.51 19.50 -3.36
N LEU A 161 0.74 19.65 -4.46
CA LEU A 161 -0.54 19.01 -4.66
C LEU A 161 -0.46 18.00 -5.81
N GLN A 162 -1.02 16.83 -5.58
CA GLN A 162 -1.20 15.79 -6.58
C GLN A 162 -2.67 15.62 -6.92
N PHE A 163 -2.97 15.53 -8.20
CA PHE A 163 -4.31 15.31 -8.73
C PHE A 163 -4.38 13.97 -9.46
N HIS A 164 -5.48 13.27 -9.27
CA HIS A 164 -5.82 12.05 -10.00
C HIS A 164 -7.19 12.21 -10.65
N PHE A 165 -7.27 11.97 -11.94
CA PHE A 165 -8.54 12.01 -12.68
C PHE A 165 -9.05 10.59 -12.90
N LEU A 166 -10.33 10.36 -12.55
CA LEU A 166 -11.07 9.13 -12.84
C LEU A 166 -12.27 9.43 -13.71
N PRO A 167 -12.42 8.79 -14.88
CA PRO A 167 -13.58 8.96 -15.75
C PRO A 167 -14.82 8.19 -15.27
N ILE A 168 -15.06 8.23 -13.98
CA ILE A 168 -16.23 7.67 -13.29
C ILE A 168 -16.43 8.41 -11.97
N ALA A 169 -17.68 8.60 -11.55
CA ALA A 169 -18.02 9.12 -10.22
C ALA A 169 -18.50 7.97 -9.32
N MET A 170 -17.81 7.76 -8.21
CA MET A 170 -18.09 6.71 -7.25
C MET A 170 -17.60 7.12 -5.85
N ASP A 171 -18.15 6.52 -4.81
CA ASP A 171 -17.66 6.73 -3.46
C ASP A 171 -16.25 6.14 -3.27
N TYR A 172 -15.56 6.59 -2.22
CA TYR A 172 -14.17 6.25 -1.96
C TYR A 172 -13.96 4.73 -1.83
N ASP A 173 -14.90 4.01 -1.24
CA ASP A 173 -14.84 2.55 -1.09
C ASP A 173 -15.28 1.80 -2.37
N GLY A 174 -15.72 2.52 -3.40
CA GLY A 174 -16.14 1.97 -4.68
C GLY A 174 -17.45 1.18 -4.66
N LYS A 175 -18.19 1.20 -3.55
CA LYS A 175 -19.45 0.45 -3.41
C LYS A 175 -20.62 1.22 -4.02
N ASP A 176 -20.70 2.49 -3.71
CA ASP A 176 -21.74 3.35 -4.25
C ASP A 176 -21.21 4.15 -5.45
N GLN A 177 -21.98 4.12 -6.52
CA GLN A 177 -21.61 4.74 -7.78
C GLN A 177 -22.74 5.67 -8.20
N TYR A 178 -22.38 6.86 -8.67
CA TYR A 178 -23.36 7.74 -9.30
C TYR A 178 -24.04 7.05 -10.49
N GLU A 179 -25.35 6.99 -10.47
CA GLU A 179 -26.14 6.38 -11.54
C GLU A 179 -26.21 7.30 -12.75
N GLY A 180 -25.17 7.28 -13.57
CA GLY A 180 -25.04 8.12 -14.74
C GLY A 180 -23.61 8.32 -15.17
N HIS A 181 -23.43 9.10 -16.22
CA HIS A 181 -22.10 9.49 -16.65
C HIS A 181 -21.55 10.59 -15.74
N GLY A 182 -20.38 10.35 -15.18
CA GLY A 182 -19.69 11.29 -14.32
C GLY A 182 -18.19 11.06 -14.32
N PHE A 183 -17.46 11.97 -13.72
CA PHE A 183 -16.05 11.86 -13.45
C PHE A 183 -15.74 12.43 -12.07
N GLN A 184 -14.59 12.10 -11.56
CA GLN A 184 -14.09 12.68 -10.32
C GLN A 184 -12.60 13.02 -10.41
N VAL A 185 -12.24 14.03 -9.65
CA VAL A 185 -10.85 14.46 -9.47
C VAL A 185 -10.51 14.35 -8.00
N HIS A 186 -9.52 13.56 -7.70
CA HIS A 186 -8.94 13.46 -6.38
C HIS A 186 -7.79 14.44 -6.26
N VAL A 187 -7.66 15.10 -5.13
CA VAL A 187 -6.57 16.02 -4.84
C VAL A 187 -6.12 15.88 -3.40
N GLY A 188 -4.81 15.80 -3.20
CA GLY A 188 -4.21 15.72 -1.88
C GLY A 188 -2.82 16.31 -1.83
N PRO A 189 -2.36 16.71 -0.63
CA PRO A 189 -1.00 17.17 -0.43
C PRO A 189 -0.02 16.01 -0.58
N MET A 190 1.06 16.23 -1.32
CA MET A 190 2.10 15.21 -1.51
C MET A 190 2.93 14.97 -0.24
N LYS A 191 2.99 15.95 0.65
CA LYS A 191 3.76 15.89 1.89
C LYS A 191 2.92 16.44 3.04
N PRO A 192 2.03 15.62 3.62
CA PRO A 192 1.18 16.04 4.71
C PRO A 192 2.00 16.35 5.98
N THR A 193 1.45 17.24 6.81
CA THR A 193 2.05 17.62 8.10
C THR A 193 1.44 16.87 9.29
N SER A 194 0.47 16.02 9.05
CA SER A 194 -0.12 15.15 10.07
C SER A 194 0.92 14.30 10.77
N ARG A 195 0.74 14.09 12.08
CA ARG A 195 1.57 13.21 12.90
C ARG A 195 0.65 12.48 13.88
N GLY A 196 0.70 11.13 13.87
CA GLY A 196 -0.05 10.25 14.76
C GLY A 196 0.81 9.24 15.48
#